data_4e05a70c57b46602b28152f2f69492f7
#
_entry.id   4e05a70c57b46602b28152f2f69492f7
#
_cell.length_a   1.000
_cell.length_b   1.000
_cell.length_c   1.000
_cell.angle_alpha   90.00
_cell.angle_beta   90.00
_cell.angle_gamma   90.00
#
_symmetry.space_group_name_H-M   'P 1'
#
loop_
_entity.id
_entity.type
_entity.pdbx_description
1 polymer ?
#
loop_
_entity_poly.entity_id
_entity_poly.type
_entity_poly.pdbx_seq_one_letter_code
_entity_poly.pdbx_strand_id
1 'polypeptide(L)'
;WRLLLPLLNAAPLRRIVLHPRIGKQQYKGEVDLAAFTAFYEECAHPLVYNGDLLTVEDIRKVDEEFPRLEGVMLGRGLLANPALAWEYANGTVFSPDELYEKVKALHARLLQYYEAHLQGEAQLLSKMKPYWEYLLPDADRKIKKAIKKATTMDKYLTAVNQL
;
A
#
# COMPACT_ATOMS: atom_id res chain seq x y z
N TRP A 1 16.51 11.26 15.33
CA TRP A 1 16.62 9.83 15.60
C TRP A 1 17.90 9.45 16.36
N ARG A 2 19.02 10.14 16.14
CA ARG A 2 20.31 9.85 16.80
C ARG A 2 20.25 9.92 18.33
N LEU A 3 19.42 10.79 18.88
CA LEU A 3 19.20 10.88 20.33
C LEU A 3 18.35 9.73 20.88
N LEU A 4 17.48 9.16 20.04
CA LEU A 4 16.56 8.09 20.44
C LEU A 4 17.18 6.70 20.27
N LEU A 5 18.06 6.51 19.29
CA LEU A 5 18.58 5.20 18.94
C LEU A 5 19.28 4.47 20.11
N PRO A 6 20.12 5.13 20.94
CA PRO A 6 20.69 4.45 22.11
C PRO A 6 19.65 3.94 23.09
N LEU A 7 18.56 4.69 23.28
CA LEU A 7 17.44 4.28 24.15
C LEU A 7 16.67 3.11 23.55
N LEU A 8 16.43 3.15 22.23
CA LEU A 8 15.79 2.06 21.50
C LEU A 8 16.64 0.79 21.55
N ASN A 9 17.94 0.89 21.33
CA ASN A 9 18.88 -0.25 21.39
C ASN A 9 18.96 -0.88 22.79
N ALA A 10 18.75 -0.10 23.86
CA ALA A 10 18.72 -0.59 25.24
C ALA A 10 17.35 -1.18 25.64
N ALA A 11 16.27 -0.90 24.89
CA ALA A 11 14.92 -1.39 25.20
C ALA A 11 14.72 -2.82 24.67
N PRO A 12 13.91 -3.68 25.35
CA PRO A 12 13.64 -5.05 24.90
C PRO A 12 12.61 -5.07 23.75
N LEU A 13 12.95 -4.51 22.61
CA LEU A 13 12.05 -4.45 21.45
C LEU A 13 12.19 -5.71 20.59
N ARG A 14 11.07 -6.22 20.11
CA ARG A 14 11.06 -7.36 19.18
C ARG A 14 11.58 -6.95 17.80
N ARG A 15 11.18 -5.78 17.32
CA ARG A 15 11.56 -5.18 16.03
C ARG A 15 11.24 -3.70 16.01
N ILE A 16 11.82 -3.01 15.06
CA ILE A 16 11.51 -1.60 14.76
C ILE A 16 11.03 -1.51 13.32
N VAL A 17 9.92 -0.82 13.08
CA VAL A 17 9.49 -0.41 11.75
C VAL A 17 9.90 1.05 11.56
N LEU A 18 10.73 1.33 10.56
CA LEU A 18 11.22 2.68 10.30
C LEU A 18 10.71 3.20 8.95
N HIS A 19 10.05 4.37 9.01
CA HIS A 19 9.67 5.14 7.83
C HIS A 19 10.59 6.38 7.74
N PRO A 20 11.53 6.44 6.78
CA PRO A 20 12.51 7.52 6.72
C PRO A 20 11.93 8.79 6.08
N ARG A 21 11.00 9.41 6.77
CA ARG A 21 10.37 10.69 6.44
C ARG A 21 10.14 11.52 7.69
N ILE A 22 10.26 12.84 7.56
CA ILE A 22 9.80 13.75 8.61
C ILE A 22 8.28 13.94 8.52
N GLY A 23 7.60 14.06 9.66
CA GLY A 23 6.13 14.12 9.71
C GLY A 23 5.51 15.22 8.86
N LYS A 24 6.19 16.35 8.67
CA LYS A 24 5.73 17.47 7.82
C LYS A 24 5.66 17.13 6.31
N GLN A 25 6.46 16.16 5.86
CA GLN A 25 6.45 15.73 4.45
C GLN A 25 5.17 14.96 4.08
N GLN A 26 4.58 14.26 5.04
CA GLN A 26 3.51 13.28 4.75
C GLN A 26 3.97 12.32 3.64
N TYR A 27 3.32 12.38 2.46
CA TYR A 27 3.68 11.57 1.28
C TYR A 27 4.34 12.39 0.16
N LYS A 28 4.80 13.61 0.45
CA LYS A 28 5.45 14.48 -0.53
C LYS A 28 6.97 14.30 -0.51
N GLY A 29 7.59 14.39 -1.68
CA GLY A 29 9.03 14.21 -1.83
C GLY A 29 9.47 12.75 -1.64
N GLU A 30 10.76 12.51 -1.64
CA GLU A 30 11.37 11.20 -1.51
C GLU A 30 11.62 10.82 -0.05
N VAL A 31 11.80 9.55 0.21
CA VAL A 31 12.28 9.02 1.49
C VAL A 31 13.76 9.38 1.68
N ASP A 32 14.18 9.62 2.91
CA ASP A 32 15.58 9.89 3.25
C ASP A 32 16.33 8.55 3.46
N LEU A 33 16.79 7.96 2.35
CA LEU A 33 17.55 6.71 2.39
C LEU A 33 18.88 6.86 3.12
N ALA A 34 19.53 8.03 3.07
CA ALA A 34 20.77 8.25 3.80
C ALA A 34 20.57 8.19 5.31
N ALA A 35 19.48 8.79 5.80
CA ALA A 35 19.11 8.68 7.22
C ALA A 35 18.70 7.24 7.57
N PHE A 36 18.04 6.52 6.67
CA PHE A 36 17.71 5.10 6.88
C PHE A 36 18.97 4.26 6.98
N THR A 37 19.90 4.39 6.04
CA THR A 37 21.18 3.66 6.04
C THR A 37 21.94 3.87 7.34
N ALA A 38 22.08 5.12 7.77
CA ALA A 38 22.77 5.42 9.04
C ALA A 38 22.07 4.81 10.25
N PHE A 39 20.73 4.78 10.28
CA PHE A 39 19.97 4.11 11.33
C PHE A 39 20.12 2.59 11.26
N TYR A 40 20.08 2.01 10.07
CA TYR A 40 20.22 0.57 9.83
C TYR A 40 21.58 0.05 10.29
N GLU A 41 22.66 0.78 10.07
CA GLU A 41 24.02 0.39 10.50
C GLU A 41 24.18 0.36 12.04
N GLU A 42 23.52 1.29 12.73
CA GLU A 42 23.68 1.47 14.18
C GLU A 42 22.60 0.75 15.02
N CYS A 43 21.52 0.27 14.38
CA CYS A 43 20.40 -0.37 15.08
C CYS A 43 20.71 -1.81 15.49
N ALA A 44 20.51 -2.11 16.77
CA ALA A 44 20.73 -3.45 17.33
C ALA A 44 19.52 -4.40 17.16
N HIS A 45 18.35 -3.88 16.75
CA HIS A 45 17.14 -4.66 16.60
C HIS A 45 16.86 -5.06 15.16
N PRO A 46 16.09 -6.14 14.93
CA PRO A 46 15.53 -6.45 13.63
C PRO A 46 14.74 -5.24 13.09
N LEU A 47 15.05 -4.82 11.86
CA LEU A 47 14.40 -3.69 11.19
C LEU A 47 13.45 -4.14 10.12
N VAL A 48 12.34 -3.41 10.00
CA VAL A 48 11.40 -3.48 8.89
C VAL A 48 11.39 -2.11 8.19
N TYR A 49 11.67 -2.10 6.90
CA TYR A 49 11.61 -0.88 6.10
C TYR A 49 10.17 -0.53 5.73
N ASN A 50 9.82 0.74 5.85
CA ASN A 50 8.55 1.29 5.35
C ASN A 50 8.81 2.56 4.55
N GLY A 51 8.58 2.55 3.23
CA GLY A 51 8.74 3.77 2.41
C GLY A 51 8.62 3.49 0.92
N ASP A 52 7.64 4.11 0.27
CA ASP A 52 7.46 4.21 -1.19
C ASP A 52 7.68 2.91 -2.00
N LEU A 53 7.33 1.77 -1.44
CA LEU A 53 7.37 0.48 -2.11
C LEU A 53 6.08 0.28 -2.91
N LEU A 54 6.11 0.52 -4.20
CA LEU A 54 4.95 0.49 -5.10
C LEU A 54 4.99 -0.69 -6.07
N THR A 55 6.18 -1.23 -6.34
CA THR A 55 6.41 -2.31 -7.28
C THR A 55 7.25 -3.44 -6.66
N VAL A 56 7.25 -4.61 -7.29
CA VAL A 56 8.13 -5.72 -6.92
C VAL A 56 9.60 -5.31 -7.01
N GLU A 57 9.93 -4.49 -8.00
CA GLU A 57 11.29 -4.00 -8.20
C GLU A 57 11.76 -3.07 -7.06
N ASP A 58 10.86 -2.21 -6.54
CA ASP A 58 11.18 -1.36 -5.38
C ASP A 58 11.50 -2.22 -4.15
N ILE A 59 10.74 -3.30 -3.94
CA ILE A 59 10.96 -4.23 -2.83
C ILE A 59 12.31 -4.93 -2.99
N ARG A 60 12.62 -5.45 -4.19
CA ARG A 60 13.89 -6.13 -4.47
C ARG A 60 15.09 -5.23 -4.23
N LYS A 61 15.05 -3.98 -4.70
CA LYS A 61 16.13 -3.01 -4.48
C LYS A 61 16.41 -2.79 -3.00
N VAL A 62 15.36 -2.65 -2.21
CA VAL A 62 15.51 -2.48 -0.75
C VAL A 62 16.08 -3.73 -0.10
N ASP A 63 15.65 -4.93 -0.48
CA ASP A 63 16.17 -6.18 0.06
C ASP A 63 17.65 -6.41 -0.33
N GLU A 64 18.03 -6.06 -1.55
CA GLU A 64 19.41 -6.16 -2.04
C GLU A 64 20.33 -5.15 -1.32
N GLU A 65 19.85 -3.92 -1.12
CA GLU A 65 20.63 -2.85 -0.48
C GLU A 65 20.74 -3.08 1.04
N PHE A 66 19.71 -3.67 1.68
CA PHE A 66 19.65 -3.85 3.14
C PHE A 66 19.39 -5.31 3.54
N PRO A 67 20.32 -6.23 3.32
CA PRO A 67 20.11 -7.68 3.49
C PRO A 67 19.87 -8.14 4.95
N ARG A 68 20.07 -7.28 5.96
CA ARG A 68 19.75 -7.58 7.36
C ARG A 68 18.32 -7.18 7.77
N LEU A 69 17.49 -6.69 6.83
CA LEU A 69 16.10 -6.40 7.14
C LEU A 69 15.34 -7.68 7.49
N GLU A 70 14.46 -7.59 8.47
CA GLU A 70 13.50 -8.66 8.77
C GLU A 70 12.38 -8.71 7.74
N GLY A 71 12.15 -7.62 7.04
CA GLY A 71 11.16 -7.49 5.98
C GLY A 71 10.81 -6.05 5.64
N VAL A 72 9.73 -5.90 4.87
CA VAL A 72 9.20 -4.60 4.45
C VAL A 72 7.75 -4.43 4.87
N MET A 73 7.35 -3.19 5.15
CA MET A 73 5.97 -2.82 5.41
C MET A 73 5.41 -2.10 4.19
N LEU A 74 4.41 -2.69 3.56
CA LEU A 74 3.74 -2.15 2.39
C LEU A 74 2.50 -1.33 2.81
N GLY A 75 2.37 -0.12 2.28
CA GLY A 75 1.21 0.74 2.46
C GLY A 75 0.50 0.97 1.13
N ARG A 76 0.73 2.11 0.51
CA ARG A 76 0.08 2.52 -0.75
C ARG A 76 0.29 1.52 -1.89
N GLY A 77 1.43 0.81 -1.92
CA GLY A 77 1.68 -0.25 -2.91
C GLY A 77 0.61 -1.33 -2.88
N LEU A 78 0.23 -1.84 -1.70
CA LEU A 78 -0.87 -2.82 -1.57
C LEU A 78 -2.24 -2.25 -1.89
N LEU A 79 -2.45 -0.94 -1.67
CA LEU A 79 -3.70 -0.29 -2.08
C LEU A 79 -3.79 -0.11 -3.58
N ALA A 80 -2.65 0.10 -4.26
CA ALA A 80 -2.57 0.23 -5.71
C ALA A 80 -2.63 -1.13 -6.42
N ASN A 81 -1.87 -2.09 -5.91
CA ASN A 81 -1.80 -3.48 -6.38
C ASN A 81 -1.98 -4.44 -5.19
N PRO A 82 -3.19 -4.97 -4.95
CA PRO A 82 -3.45 -5.91 -3.85
C PRO A 82 -2.67 -7.22 -3.95
N ALA A 83 -2.13 -7.56 -5.11
CA ALA A 83 -1.32 -8.74 -5.33
C ALA A 83 0.19 -8.53 -5.07
N LEU A 84 0.65 -7.30 -4.84
CA LEU A 84 2.07 -6.92 -4.78
C LEU A 84 2.91 -7.83 -3.86
N ALA A 85 2.42 -8.11 -2.66
CA ALA A 85 3.14 -8.97 -1.72
C ALA A 85 3.24 -10.42 -2.21
N TRP A 86 2.19 -10.91 -2.87
CA TRP A 86 2.18 -12.24 -3.47
C TRP A 86 3.13 -12.32 -4.68
N GLU A 87 3.09 -11.31 -5.54
CA GLU A 87 3.98 -11.19 -6.72
C GLU A 87 5.45 -11.21 -6.29
N TYR A 88 5.78 -10.44 -5.26
CA TYR A 88 7.12 -10.42 -4.72
C TYR A 88 7.54 -11.79 -4.17
N ALA A 89 6.71 -12.41 -3.32
CA ALA A 89 7.01 -13.70 -2.69
C ALA A 89 7.14 -14.86 -3.68
N ASN A 90 6.44 -14.81 -4.81
CA ASN A 90 6.42 -15.88 -5.82
C ASN A 90 7.31 -15.59 -7.05
N GLY A 91 7.93 -14.40 -7.11
CA GLY A 91 8.77 -14.00 -8.23
C GLY A 91 8.01 -13.83 -9.55
N THR A 92 6.69 -13.65 -9.50
CA THR A 92 5.80 -13.57 -10.66
C THR A 92 5.03 -12.25 -10.61
N VAL A 93 5.09 -11.48 -11.67
CA VAL A 93 4.32 -10.23 -11.82
C VAL A 93 3.13 -10.52 -12.74
N PHE A 94 1.93 -10.18 -12.30
CA PHE A 94 0.73 -10.32 -13.11
C PHE A 94 0.70 -9.31 -14.25
N SER A 95 0.21 -9.75 -15.41
CA SER A 95 -0.15 -8.82 -16.48
C SER A 95 -1.27 -7.86 -16.02
N PRO A 96 -1.44 -6.71 -16.69
CA PRO A 96 -2.53 -5.79 -16.35
C PRO A 96 -3.91 -6.45 -16.33
N ASP A 97 -4.18 -7.34 -17.29
CA ASP A 97 -5.47 -8.05 -17.39
C ASP A 97 -5.67 -9.04 -16.23
N GLU A 98 -4.62 -9.79 -15.87
CA GLU A 98 -4.66 -10.70 -14.72
C GLU A 98 -4.85 -9.95 -13.40
N LEU A 99 -4.15 -8.83 -13.23
CA LEU A 99 -4.31 -7.97 -12.05
C LEU A 99 -5.72 -7.40 -11.98
N TYR A 100 -6.27 -6.95 -13.12
CA TYR A 100 -7.63 -6.45 -13.21
C TYR A 100 -8.66 -7.49 -12.74
N GLU A 101 -8.56 -8.74 -13.22
CA GLU A 101 -9.47 -9.81 -12.77
C GLU A 101 -9.35 -10.10 -11.25
N LYS A 102 -8.16 -10.00 -10.68
CA LYS A 102 -7.96 -10.12 -9.23
C LYS A 102 -8.58 -8.96 -8.45
N VAL A 103 -8.43 -7.74 -8.96
CA VAL A 103 -9.05 -6.53 -8.39
C VAL A 103 -10.57 -6.62 -8.45
N LYS A 104 -11.12 -7.08 -9.56
CA LYS A 104 -12.56 -7.29 -9.75
C LYS A 104 -13.11 -8.32 -8.75
N ALA A 105 -12.40 -9.43 -8.56
CA ALA A 105 -12.77 -10.43 -7.56
C ALA A 105 -12.70 -9.88 -6.13
N LEU A 106 -11.66 -9.10 -5.80
CA LEU A 106 -11.54 -8.41 -4.51
C LEU A 106 -12.68 -7.43 -4.28
N HIS A 107 -12.97 -6.60 -5.30
CA HIS A 107 -14.07 -5.62 -5.25
C HIS A 107 -15.43 -6.30 -4.98
N ALA A 108 -15.73 -7.39 -5.69
CA ALA A 108 -16.96 -8.13 -5.49
C ALA A 108 -17.08 -8.69 -4.05
N ARG A 109 -15.99 -9.23 -3.50
CA ARG A 109 -15.96 -9.72 -2.11
C ARG A 109 -16.12 -8.61 -1.08
N LEU A 110 -15.49 -7.46 -1.29
CA LEU A 110 -15.64 -6.29 -0.41
C LEU A 110 -17.06 -5.75 -0.45
N LEU A 111 -17.67 -5.66 -1.65
CA LEU A 111 -19.05 -5.23 -1.81
C LEU A 111 -19.99 -6.16 -1.05
N GLN A 112 -19.89 -7.45 -1.29
CA GLN A 112 -20.70 -8.46 -0.58
C GLN A 112 -20.55 -8.37 0.95
N TYR A 113 -19.32 -8.17 1.43
CA TYR A 113 -19.07 -7.98 2.86
C TYR A 113 -19.78 -6.74 3.39
N TYR A 114 -19.66 -5.61 2.72
CA TYR A 114 -20.27 -4.36 3.17
C TYR A 114 -21.80 -4.39 3.05
N GLU A 115 -22.36 -5.01 2.02
CA GLU A 115 -23.82 -5.20 1.89
C GLU A 115 -24.42 -5.99 3.06
N ALA A 116 -23.66 -6.96 3.58
CA ALA A 116 -24.09 -7.74 4.75
C ALA A 116 -24.00 -6.98 6.10
N HIS A 117 -23.17 -5.89 6.16
CA HIS A 117 -22.85 -5.20 7.42
C HIS A 117 -23.31 -3.75 7.48
N LEU A 118 -23.64 -3.13 6.35
CA LEU A 118 -24.01 -1.72 6.27
C LEU A 118 -25.45 -1.57 5.75
N GLN A 119 -26.08 -0.46 6.15
CA GLN A 119 -27.44 -0.15 5.70
C GLN A 119 -27.45 1.06 4.76
N GLY A 120 -28.01 0.85 3.57
CA GLY A 120 -28.25 1.90 2.59
C GLY A 120 -27.05 2.26 1.72
N GLU A 121 -27.37 2.73 0.51
CA GLU A 121 -26.39 3.05 -0.55
C GLU A 121 -25.31 4.07 -0.14
N ALA A 122 -25.67 5.06 0.66
CA ALA A 122 -24.73 6.09 1.08
C ALA A 122 -23.58 5.52 1.91
N GLN A 123 -23.85 4.56 2.80
CA GLN A 123 -22.82 3.90 3.58
C GLN A 123 -21.95 3.00 2.71
N LEU A 124 -22.54 2.22 1.80
CA LEU A 124 -21.80 1.39 0.84
C LEU A 124 -20.86 2.23 -0.01
N LEU A 125 -21.36 3.31 -0.62
CA LEU A 125 -20.55 4.22 -1.44
C LEU A 125 -19.42 4.86 -0.63
N SER A 126 -19.66 5.23 0.62
CA SER A 126 -18.62 5.82 1.49
C SER A 126 -17.48 4.87 1.78
N LYS A 127 -17.70 3.55 1.74
CA LYS A 127 -16.69 2.52 1.96
C LYS A 127 -16.03 2.04 0.66
N MET A 128 -16.81 1.91 -0.42
CA MET A 128 -16.28 1.36 -1.67
C MET A 128 -15.49 2.37 -2.50
N LYS A 129 -15.90 3.65 -2.53
CA LYS A 129 -15.25 4.68 -3.36
C LYS A 129 -13.81 5.02 -2.97
N PRO A 130 -13.41 5.06 -1.69
CA PRO A 130 -12.04 5.40 -1.30
C PRO A 130 -10.98 4.44 -1.84
N TYR A 131 -11.30 3.16 -2.06
CA TYR A 131 -10.35 2.20 -2.64
C TYR A 131 -9.82 2.67 -4.00
N TRP A 132 -10.66 3.32 -4.83
CA TRP A 132 -10.31 3.79 -6.17
C TRP A 132 -9.39 5.03 -6.20
N GLU A 133 -9.01 5.56 -5.05
CA GLU A 133 -7.97 6.59 -4.99
C GLU A 133 -6.59 6.03 -5.34
N TYR A 134 -6.36 4.81 -4.89
CA TYR A 134 -5.07 4.13 -5.04
C TYR A 134 -5.13 2.98 -6.05
N LEU A 135 -6.22 2.22 -6.04
CA LEU A 135 -6.40 1.00 -6.81
C LEU A 135 -6.27 1.27 -8.32
N LEU A 136 -5.50 0.42 -9.02
CA LEU A 136 -5.24 0.51 -10.45
C LEU A 136 -4.86 1.94 -10.88
N PRO A 137 -3.69 2.46 -10.48
CA PRO A 137 -3.32 3.87 -10.70
C PRO A 137 -3.36 4.27 -12.18
N ASP A 138 -3.07 3.33 -13.08
CA ASP A 138 -3.02 3.53 -14.54
C ASP A 138 -4.36 3.39 -15.25
N ALA A 139 -5.44 3.06 -14.52
CA ALA A 139 -6.77 2.97 -15.10
C ALA A 139 -7.28 4.34 -15.61
N ASP A 140 -8.19 4.30 -16.60
CA ASP A 140 -8.73 5.50 -17.25
C ASP A 140 -9.23 6.52 -16.21
N ARG A 141 -8.68 7.73 -16.29
CA ARG A 141 -9.00 8.84 -15.38
C ARG A 141 -10.47 9.26 -15.44
N LYS A 142 -11.13 9.13 -16.61
CA LYS A 142 -12.55 9.47 -16.77
C LYS A 142 -13.42 8.47 -16.00
N ILE A 143 -13.08 7.17 -16.10
CA ILE A 143 -13.78 6.10 -15.38
C ILE A 143 -13.58 6.28 -13.87
N LYS A 144 -12.34 6.46 -13.41
CA LYS A 144 -12.06 6.72 -11.98
C LYS A 144 -12.81 7.97 -11.45
N LYS A 145 -12.92 9.01 -12.28
CA LYS A 145 -13.70 10.22 -11.93
C LYS A 145 -15.20 9.92 -11.85
N ALA A 146 -15.74 9.09 -12.76
CA ALA A 146 -17.14 8.66 -12.72
C ALA A 146 -17.43 7.86 -11.44
N ILE A 147 -16.57 6.90 -11.08
CA ILE A 147 -16.66 6.13 -9.84
C ILE A 147 -16.70 7.07 -8.62
N LYS A 148 -15.76 8.01 -8.52
CA LYS A 148 -15.69 8.96 -7.40
C LYS A 148 -16.94 9.85 -7.29
N LYS A 149 -17.54 10.24 -8.43
CA LYS A 149 -18.71 11.11 -8.49
C LYS A 149 -20.05 10.36 -8.37
N ALA A 150 -20.06 9.04 -8.44
CA ALA A 150 -21.28 8.25 -8.34
C ALA A 150 -22.04 8.57 -7.04
N THR A 151 -23.35 8.80 -7.15
CA THR A 151 -24.23 9.14 -6.03
C THR A 151 -25.21 8.01 -5.69
N THR A 152 -25.27 6.99 -6.55
CA THR A 152 -26.06 5.75 -6.35
C THR A 152 -25.20 4.54 -6.65
N MET A 153 -25.56 3.38 -6.10
CA MET A 153 -24.85 2.12 -6.36
C MET A 153 -24.93 1.71 -7.83
N ASP A 154 -26.05 1.96 -8.50
CA ASP A 154 -26.20 1.69 -9.93
C ASP A 154 -25.16 2.46 -10.77
N LYS A 155 -25.02 3.78 -10.57
CA LYS A 155 -24.01 4.61 -11.23
C LYS A 155 -22.59 4.18 -10.90
N TYR A 156 -22.37 3.77 -9.64
CA TYR A 156 -21.08 3.29 -9.19
C TYR A 156 -20.67 2.00 -9.90
N LEU A 157 -21.57 0.99 -9.90
CA LEU A 157 -21.32 -0.29 -10.56
C LEU A 157 -21.20 -0.17 -12.08
N THR A 158 -22.05 0.68 -12.71
CA THR A 158 -21.93 1.00 -14.14
C THR A 158 -20.55 1.56 -14.48
N ALA A 159 -20.02 2.45 -13.64
CA ALA A 159 -18.67 3.01 -13.87
C ALA A 159 -17.57 1.97 -13.61
N VAL A 160 -17.67 1.15 -12.56
CA VAL A 160 -16.70 0.09 -12.25
C VAL A 160 -16.62 -0.95 -13.37
N ASN A 161 -17.75 -1.31 -13.96
CA ASN A 161 -17.81 -2.28 -15.07
C ASN A 161 -17.20 -1.76 -16.40
N GLN A 162 -16.82 -0.48 -16.47
CA GLN A 162 -16.12 0.10 -17.62
C GLN A 162 -14.59 0.05 -17.51
N LEU A 163 -14.06 -0.35 -16.35
CA LEU A 163 -12.63 -0.59 -16.15
C LEU A 163 -12.20 -1.81 -16.94
#